data_d0be97c1c087457b8f51e19ebf04fbfa
#
_entry.id   d0be97c1c087457b8f51e19ebf04fbfa
#
_cell.length_a   1.000
_cell.length_b   1.000
_cell.length_c   1.000
_cell.angle_alpha   90.00
_cell.angle_beta   90.00
_cell.angle_gamma   90.00
#
_symmetry.space_group_name_H-M   'P 1'
#
loop_
_entity.id
_entity.type
_entity.pdbx_description
1 polymer ?
#
loop_
_entity_poly.entity_id
_entity_poly.type
_entity_poly.pdbx_seq_one_letter_code
_entity_poly.pdbx_strand_id
1 'polypeptide(L)'
;MGRVAVLMAEGFEEGETLTIVDLLRRGGLECHTFSFKDEFVKGMHDMYIKSDYLFNDEIKDYDMVVLPGGRPGGQNLLENPK
;
A
#
# COMPACT_ATOMS: atom_id res chain seq x y z
N MET A 1 18.00 -1.00 -9.60
CA MET A 1 16.70 -1.58 -9.49
C MET A 1 15.72 -0.60 -8.93
N GLY A 2 14.48 -0.69 -9.36
CA GLY A 2 13.48 0.25 -8.89
C GLY A 2 12.96 -0.11 -7.52
N ARG A 3 12.51 0.90 -6.80
CA ARG A 3 11.87 0.74 -5.50
C ARG A 3 10.45 1.25 -5.60
N VAL A 4 9.50 0.44 -5.14
CA VAL A 4 8.08 0.76 -5.23
C VAL A 4 7.45 0.76 -3.85
N ALA A 5 6.71 1.82 -3.54
CA ALA A 5 5.97 1.91 -2.28
C ALA A 5 4.49 1.73 -2.59
N VAL A 6 3.86 0.79 -1.90
CA VAL A 6 2.44 0.52 -2.07
C VAL A 6 1.73 0.99 -0.81
N LEU A 7 0.84 1.97 -0.96
CA LEU A 7 0.15 2.55 0.19
C LEU A 7 -1.13 1.81 0.47
N MET A 8 -1.31 1.39 1.72
CA MET A 8 -2.51 0.68 2.15
C MET A 8 -3.29 1.52 3.13
N ALA A 9 -4.46 1.99 2.70
CA ALA A 9 -5.38 2.69 3.59
C ALA A 9 -6.51 1.75 3.94
N GLU A 10 -7.16 1.99 5.05
CA GLU A 10 -8.26 1.15 5.47
C GLU A 10 -9.31 1.03 4.36
N GLY A 11 -9.76 -0.19 4.09
CA GLY A 11 -10.72 -0.41 3.02
C GLY A 11 -10.06 -0.74 1.69
N PHE A 12 -8.74 -0.93 1.66
CA PHE A 12 -8.06 -1.25 0.41
C PHE A 12 -8.48 -2.62 -0.11
N GLU A 13 -8.29 -2.82 -1.41
CA GLU A 13 -8.66 -4.09 -2.03
C GLU A 13 -7.52 -5.09 -1.83
N GLU A 14 -7.75 -6.06 -0.95
CA GLU A 14 -6.68 -6.99 -0.56
C GLU A 14 -6.11 -7.79 -1.71
N GLY A 15 -6.99 -8.38 -2.52
CA GLY A 15 -6.53 -9.22 -3.62
C GLY A 15 -5.71 -8.45 -4.62
N GLU A 16 -6.19 -7.27 -4.98
CA GLU A 16 -5.50 -6.43 -5.95
C GLU A 16 -4.15 -5.99 -5.39
N THR A 17 -4.14 -5.55 -4.15
CA THR A 17 -2.92 -5.05 -3.53
C THR A 17 -1.86 -6.14 -3.42
N LEU A 18 -2.24 -7.29 -2.90
CA LEU A 18 -1.30 -8.37 -2.72
C LEU A 18 -0.79 -8.91 -4.05
N THR A 19 -1.64 -8.91 -5.07
CA THR A 19 -1.23 -9.32 -6.41
C THR A 19 -0.18 -8.39 -6.96
N ILE A 20 -0.39 -7.07 -6.79
CA ILE A 20 0.58 -6.09 -7.26
C ILE A 20 1.93 -6.29 -6.56
N VAL A 21 1.90 -6.44 -5.25
CA VAL A 21 3.13 -6.62 -4.49
C VAL A 21 3.84 -7.90 -4.93
N ASP A 22 3.08 -8.97 -5.08
CA ASP A 22 3.64 -10.26 -5.49
C ASP A 22 4.31 -10.14 -6.86
N LEU A 23 3.61 -9.56 -7.82
CA LEU A 23 4.13 -9.46 -9.18
C LEU A 23 5.37 -8.58 -9.23
N LEU A 24 5.38 -7.48 -8.50
CA LEU A 24 6.53 -6.58 -8.51
C LEU A 24 7.75 -7.23 -7.88
N ARG A 25 7.54 -7.94 -6.78
CA ARG A 25 8.66 -8.64 -6.14
C ARG A 25 9.19 -9.77 -6.99
N ARG A 26 8.30 -10.48 -7.65
CA ARG A 26 8.73 -11.56 -8.55
C ARG A 26 9.48 -11.02 -9.75
N GLY A 27 9.20 -9.78 -10.13
CA GLY A 27 9.91 -9.13 -11.21
C GLY A 27 11.23 -8.53 -10.83
N GLY A 28 11.65 -8.69 -9.57
CA GLY A 28 12.95 -8.20 -9.15
C GLY A 28 12.95 -6.80 -8.58
N LEU A 29 11.78 -6.19 -8.42
CA LEU A 29 11.72 -4.84 -7.85
C LEU A 29 11.64 -4.92 -6.34
N GLU A 30 12.20 -3.91 -5.69
CA GLU A 30 12.09 -3.79 -4.24
C GLU A 30 10.75 -3.12 -3.94
N CYS A 31 9.81 -3.90 -3.42
CA CYS A 31 8.45 -3.42 -3.22
C CYS A 31 8.07 -3.54 -1.75
N HIS A 32 7.68 -2.43 -1.15
CA HIS A 32 7.31 -2.38 0.26
C HIS A 32 5.94 -1.77 0.42
N THR A 33 5.20 -2.25 1.42
CA THR A 33 3.88 -1.71 1.73
C THR A 33 4.00 -0.75 2.91
N PHE A 34 3.20 0.31 2.84
CA PHE A 34 3.16 1.33 3.89
C PHE A 34 1.73 1.52 4.35
N SER A 35 1.53 1.62 5.65
CA SER A 35 0.23 1.96 6.21
C SER A 35 0.36 3.30 6.95
N PHE A 36 -0.77 3.86 7.37
CA PHE A 36 -0.76 5.21 7.91
C PHE A 36 -0.86 5.29 9.41
N LYS A 37 -1.63 4.41 10.04
CA LYS A 37 -1.81 4.48 11.49
C LYS A 37 -1.25 3.27 12.20
N ASP A 38 -1.69 2.10 11.77
CA ASP A 38 -1.28 0.85 12.40
C ASP A 38 -0.62 -0.04 11.39
N GLU A 39 0.24 -0.92 11.87
CA GLU A 39 0.89 -1.85 10.95
C GLU A 39 -0.11 -2.84 10.38
N PHE A 40 -1.24 -3.08 11.03
CA PHE A 40 -2.28 -3.94 10.49
C PHE A 40 -3.38 -3.08 9.90
N VAL A 41 -3.71 -3.32 8.63
CA VAL A 41 -4.72 -2.53 7.92
C VAL A 41 -5.85 -3.46 7.48
N LYS A 42 -7.07 -3.06 7.78
CA LYS A 42 -8.23 -3.84 7.41
C LYS A 42 -8.66 -3.49 5.98
N GLY A 43 -8.72 -4.49 5.12
CA GLY A 43 -9.13 -4.30 3.75
C GLY A 43 -10.65 -4.33 3.60
N MET A 44 -11.09 -4.14 2.36
CA MET A 44 -12.53 -4.05 2.09
C MET A 44 -13.24 -5.39 2.26
N HIS A 45 -12.50 -6.48 2.28
CA HIS A 45 -13.07 -7.81 2.51
C HIS A 45 -12.78 -8.32 3.92
N ASP A 46 -12.52 -7.39 4.83
CA ASP A 46 -12.35 -7.70 6.25
C ASP A 46 -11.10 -8.52 6.58
N MET A 47 -10.12 -8.50 5.71
CA MET A 47 -8.84 -9.14 6.01
C MET A 47 -7.88 -8.11 6.59
N TYR A 48 -7.13 -8.52 7.60
CA TYR A 48 -6.11 -7.64 8.17
C TYR A 48 -4.75 -8.00 7.59
N ILE A 49 -4.11 -7.02 6.97
CA ILE A 49 -2.83 -7.24 6.33
C ILE A 49 -1.78 -6.38 7.03
N LYS A 50 -0.67 -6.99 7.38
CA LYS A 50 0.40 -6.25 8.02
C LYS A 50 1.24 -5.55 6.97
N SER A 51 1.48 -4.25 7.16
CA SER A 51 2.34 -3.51 6.26
C SER A 51 3.80 -3.74 6.63
N ASP A 52 4.68 -3.48 5.68
CA ASP A 52 6.11 -3.57 5.97
C ASP A 52 6.55 -2.40 6.86
N TYR A 53 6.00 -1.22 6.62
CA TYR A 53 6.38 -0.01 7.35
C TYR A 53 5.20 0.90 7.55
N LEU A 54 5.32 1.80 8.50
CA LEU A 54 4.38 2.90 8.63
C LEU A 54 4.86 4.04 7.72
N PHE A 55 3.89 4.82 7.23
CA PHE A 55 4.19 5.93 6.34
C PHE A 55 5.18 6.89 7.00
N ASN A 56 6.22 7.26 6.28
CA ASN A 56 7.22 8.18 6.80
C ASN A 56 7.92 8.87 5.64
N ASP A 57 8.92 9.70 5.95
CA ASP A 57 9.59 10.51 4.93
C ASP A 57 10.40 9.69 3.94
N GLU A 58 10.72 8.46 4.27
CA GLU A 58 11.50 7.63 3.35
C GLU A 58 10.75 7.33 2.07
N ILE A 59 9.45 7.55 2.06
CA ILE A 59 8.66 7.27 0.87
C ILE A 59 9.12 8.11 -0.31
N LYS A 60 9.72 9.27 -0.06
CA LYS A 60 10.23 10.10 -1.17
C LYS A 60 11.44 9.49 -1.85
N ASP A 61 12.06 8.50 -1.24
CA ASP A 61 13.20 7.84 -1.86
C ASP A 61 12.79 6.71 -2.77
N TYR A 62 11.49 6.45 -2.89
CA TYR A 62 11.00 5.41 -3.76
C TYR A 62 10.77 5.96 -5.15
N ASP A 63 10.96 5.08 -6.14
CA ASP A 63 10.83 5.50 -7.54
C ASP A 63 9.38 5.60 -7.97
N MET A 64 8.50 4.84 -7.32
CA MET A 64 7.10 4.82 -7.70
C MET A 64 6.25 4.59 -6.45
N VAL A 65 5.09 5.23 -6.43
CA VAL A 65 4.13 5.06 -5.34
C VAL A 65 2.83 4.55 -5.95
N VAL A 66 2.32 3.44 -5.43
CA VAL A 66 1.11 2.82 -5.93
C VAL A 66 -0.02 2.99 -4.93
N LEU A 67 -1.17 3.45 -5.42
CA LEU A 67 -2.37 3.62 -4.60
C LEU A 67 -3.39 2.58 -5.07
N PRO A 68 -3.48 1.44 -4.38
CA PRO A 68 -4.41 0.40 -4.81
C PRO A 68 -5.86 0.88 -4.66
N GLY A 69 -6.73 0.31 -5.47
CA GLY A 69 -8.15 0.62 -5.37
C GLY A 69 -8.75 0.07 -4.10
N GLY A 70 -9.99 0.41 -3.88
CA GLY A 70 -10.73 -0.08 -2.72
C GLY A 70 -11.71 0.97 -2.25
N ARG A 71 -12.54 0.56 -1.33
CA ARG A 71 -13.51 1.45 -0.73
C ARG A 71 -13.66 1.10 0.73
N PRO A 72 -13.52 2.07 1.59
CA PRO A 72 -13.30 3.49 1.32
C PRO A 72 -11.84 3.89 1.19
N GLY A 73 -10.94 2.95 1.05
CA GLY A 73 -9.52 3.23 1.03
C GLY A 73 -9.11 4.30 0.05
N GLY A 74 -9.46 4.11 -1.24
CA GLY A 74 -9.12 5.09 -2.25
C GLY A 74 -9.77 6.43 -1.98
N GLN A 75 -11.01 6.38 -1.53
CA GLN A 75 -11.74 7.59 -1.21
C GLN A 75 -11.08 8.35 -0.07
N ASN A 76 -10.63 7.63 0.95
CA ASN A 76 -9.96 8.27 2.07
C ASN A 76 -8.68 8.98 1.63
N LEU A 77 -7.95 8.37 0.71
CA LEU A 77 -6.73 8.98 0.22
C LEU A 77 -7.01 10.24 -0.57
N LEU A 78 -8.11 10.25 -1.31
CA LEU A 78 -8.50 11.43 -2.05
C LEU A 78 -8.98 12.55 -1.15
N GLU A 79 -9.67 12.22 -0.09
CA GLU A 79 -10.20 13.21 0.82
C GLU A 79 -9.16 13.75 1.78
N ASN A 80 -8.09 12.99 2.01
CA ASN A 80 -7.02 13.41 2.92
C ASN A 80 -5.71 13.40 2.15
N PRO A 81 -5.57 14.40 1.32
CA PRO A 81 -4.41 14.40 0.44
C PRO A 81 -3.17 14.63 1.21
N LYS A 82 -2.82 14.33 2.03
CA LYS A 82 -1.69 14.64 2.65
C LYS A 82 -1.02 13.73 3.05
#